data_faabd14960b7558bfaea20d5542df6ee
#
_entry.id   faabd14960b7558bfaea20d5542df6ee
#
_cell.length_a   1.000
_cell.length_b   1.000
_cell.length_c   1.000
_cell.angle_alpha   90.00
_cell.angle_beta   90.00
_cell.angle_gamma   90.00
#
_symmetry.space_group_name_H-M   'P 1'
#
loop_
_entity.id
_entity.type
_entity.pdbx_description
1 polymer ?
#
loop_
_entity_poly.entity_id
_entity_poly.type
_entity_poly.pdbx_seq_one_letter_code
_entity_poly.pdbx_strand_id
1 'polypeptide(L)'
;MLDCQLIFYPMVIILFLKQFKRIFAMNDDNFYNKVTNSRFYSFGDKLGDIMILSLLWLVFCIPVVTAVPSTAALYYAVRRRRVKHSGSPKSDFFKSFKENIKQGIIINIIYVLYSAVTVLNILIGYYGIGNIKMPDFYFPTSFILLIPIVFTYPFVIALLARYDNTTVAIFKNGFTLSTMYLGTTIKIWLIMILSLALMIVFFPAALVLPYFSCRLVESMVDKIFKYASRQEAARNVKSAESEDVIEEDVENEEIEENE
;
A
#
# COMPACT_ATOMS: atom_id res chain seq x y z
N MET A 1 13.81 -35.65 2.47
CA MET A 1 12.54 -34.91 2.55
C MET A 1 12.63 -33.48 1.95
N LEU A 2 13.80 -33.03 1.59
CA LEU A 2 14.06 -31.69 0.97
C LEU A 2 13.94 -31.70 -0.56
N ASP A 3 14.02 -32.87 -1.21
CA ASP A 3 14.05 -32.94 -2.68
C ASP A 3 12.68 -32.84 -3.35
N CYS A 4 11.58 -33.10 -2.64
CA CYS A 4 10.23 -32.93 -3.19
C CYS A 4 9.78 -31.46 -3.32
N GLN A 5 10.30 -30.56 -2.50
CA GLN A 5 9.94 -29.13 -2.58
C GLN A 5 10.60 -28.43 -3.77
N LEU A 6 11.79 -28.84 -4.15
CA LEU A 6 12.54 -28.22 -5.26
C LEU A 6 11.93 -28.51 -6.64
N ILE A 7 11.24 -29.64 -6.80
CA ILE A 7 10.58 -30.03 -8.05
C ILE A 7 9.14 -29.47 -8.13
N PHE A 8 8.50 -29.27 -6.99
CA PHE A 8 7.12 -28.76 -6.94
C PHE A 8 7.03 -27.28 -7.32
N TYR A 9 8.03 -26.47 -6.97
CA TYR A 9 8.06 -25.03 -7.23
C TYR A 9 8.07 -24.67 -8.73
N PRO A 10 8.97 -25.24 -9.57
CA PRO A 10 8.96 -24.93 -11.01
C PRO A 10 7.73 -25.47 -11.72
N MET A 11 7.18 -26.62 -11.29
CA MET A 11 5.97 -27.18 -11.90
C MET A 11 4.74 -26.32 -11.62
N VAL A 12 4.60 -25.77 -10.43
CA VAL A 12 3.54 -24.83 -10.06
C VAL A 12 3.67 -23.52 -10.83
N ILE A 13 4.89 -23.00 -11.00
CA ILE A 13 5.16 -21.81 -11.79
C ILE A 13 4.82 -22.02 -13.27
N ILE A 14 5.17 -23.16 -13.84
CA ILE A 14 4.88 -23.50 -15.24
C ILE A 14 3.35 -23.69 -15.46
N LEU A 15 2.66 -24.35 -14.56
CA LEU A 15 1.20 -24.46 -14.59
C LEU A 15 0.53 -23.10 -14.45
N PHE A 16 1.07 -22.24 -13.58
CA PHE A 16 0.61 -20.90 -13.35
C PHE A 16 0.79 -20.00 -14.59
N LEU A 17 1.95 -20.08 -15.25
CA LEU A 17 2.22 -19.34 -16.49
C LEU A 17 1.35 -19.84 -17.66
N LYS A 18 1.07 -21.14 -17.73
CA LYS A 18 0.21 -21.74 -18.75
C LYS A 18 -1.27 -21.34 -18.56
N GLN A 19 -1.72 -21.26 -17.31
CA GLN A 19 -3.04 -20.75 -16.94
C GLN A 19 -3.14 -19.24 -17.24
N PHE A 20 -2.08 -18.48 -16.96
CA PHE A 20 -1.98 -17.04 -17.25
C PHE A 20 -2.09 -16.77 -18.76
N LYS A 21 -1.40 -17.55 -19.60
CA LYS A 21 -1.47 -17.44 -21.06
C LYS A 21 -2.88 -17.73 -21.59
N ARG A 22 -3.59 -18.67 -20.97
CA ARG A 22 -4.99 -19.00 -21.30
C ARG A 22 -5.97 -17.89 -20.93
N ILE A 23 -5.79 -17.25 -19.76
CA ILE A 23 -6.61 -16.12 -19.29
C ILE A 23 -6.37 -14.87 -20.17
N PHE A 24 -5.15 -14.70 -20.68
CA PHE A 24 -4.80 -13.58 -21.56
C PHE A 24 -5.27 -13.77 -23.01
N ALA A 25 -5.47 -15.00 -23.46
CA ALA A 25 -5.88 -15.35 -24.82
C ALA A 25 -7.43 -15.40 -24.99
N MET A 26 -8.21 -15.33 -23.92
CA MET A 26 -9.69 -15.32 -24.01
C MET A 26 -10.21 -13.89 -24.24
N ASN A 27 -10.03 -13.39 -25.44
CA ASN A 27 -10.63 -12.16 -25.93
C ASN A 27 -11.57 -12.50 -27.10
N ASP A 28 -12.69 -13.19 -26.83
CA ASP A 28 -13.75 -13.40 -27.79
C ASP A 28 -15.02 -12.67 -27.36
N ASP A 29 -15.24 -11.51 -27.98
CA ASP A 29 -16.32 -10.56 -27.64
C ASP A 29 -17.75 -11.10 -27.91
N ASN A 30 -17.90 -12.18 -28.67
CA ASN A 30 -19.20 -12.71 -29.10
C ASN A 30 -19.83 -13.72 -28.12
N PHE A 31 -19.06 -14.35 -27.26
CA PHE A 31 -19.60 -15.24 -26.22
C PHE A 31 -20.20 -14.46 -25.04
N TYR A 32 -19.67 -13.26 -24.81
CA TYR A 32 -20.01 -12.41 -23.67
C TYR A 32 -21.43 -11.84 -23.72
N ASN A 33 -21.95 -11.53 -24.91
CA ASN A 33 -23.25 -10.85 -25.04
C ASN A 33 -24.46 -11.72 -24.77
N LYS A 34 -24.31 -13.04 -24.78
CA LYS A 34 -25.46 -13.99 -24.65
C LYS A 34 -25.70 -14.51 -23.22
N VAL A 35 -24.70 -14.32 -22.31
CA VAL A 35 -24.78 -14.84 -20.93
C VAL A 35 -24.90 -13.71 -19.89
N THR A 36 -24.84 -12.46 -20.31
CA THR A 36 -24.67 -11.27 -19.45
C THR A 36 -25.90 -10.84 -18.63
N ASN A 37 -27.05 -11.48 -18.75
CA ASN A 37 -28.28 -11.06 -18.03
C ASN A 37 -28.58 -11.84 -16.73
N SER A 38 -27.67 -12.67 -16.26
CA SER A 38 -27.83 -13.44 -15.02
C SER A 38 -27.06 -12.84 -13.86
N ARG A 39 -27.69 -12.70 -12.67
CA ARG A 39 -27.02 -12.32 -11.40
C ARG A 39 -25.78 -13.17 -11.10
N PHE A 40 -25.77 -14.42 -11.58
CA PHE A 40 -24.65 -15.35 -11.47
C PHE A 40 -23.42 -14.90 -12.27
N TYR A 41 -23.63 -14.33 -13.45
CA TYR A 41 -22.55 -13.79 -14.29
C TYR A 41 -21.90 -12.57 -13.67
N SER A 42 -22.69 -11.64 -13.14
CA SER A 42 -22.22 -10.46 -12.45
C SER A 42 -21.38 -10.81 -11.19
N PHE A 43 -21.68 -11.92 -10.54
CA PHE A 43 -20.90 -12.42 -9.41
C PHE A 43 -19.58 -13.06 -9.87
N GLY A 44 -19.64 -13.87 -10.93
CA GLY A 44 -18.45 -14.49 -11.54
C GLY A 44 -17.47 -13.47 -12.10
N ASP A 45 -17.97 -12.41 -12.72
CA ASP A 45 -17.16 -11.31 -13.25
C ASP A 45 -16.42 -10.56 -12.12
N LYS A 46 -17.11 -10.27 -11.01
CA LYS A 46 -16.50 -9.68 -9.82
C LYS A 46 -15.43 -10.57 -9.19
N LEU A 47 -15.67 -11.89 -9.13
CA LEU A 47 -14.68 -12.85 -8.64
C LEU A 47 -13.47 -12.93 -9.57
N GLY A 48 -13.71 -12.94 -10.89
CA GLY A 48 -12.65 -12.92 -11.89
C GLY A 48 -11.74 -11.72 -11.74
N ASP A 49 -12.29 -10.54 -11.53
CA ASP A 49 -11.53 -9.31 -11.32
C ASP A 49 -10.70 -9.33 -10.03
N ILE A 50 -11.25 -9.90 -8.95
CA ILE A 50 -10.53 -10.07 -7.67
C ILE A 50 -9.33 -10.99 -7.86
N MET A 51 -9.56 -12.14 -8.51
CA MET A 51 -8.48 -13.10 -8.77
C MET A 51 -7.41 -12.53 -9.69
N ILE A 52 -7.79 -11.81 -10.73
CA ILE A 52 -6.85 -11.19 -11.67
C ILE A 52 -5.99 -10.14 -10.97
N LEU A 53 -6.57 -9.26 -10.15
CA LEU A 53 -5.80 -8.24 -9.42
C LEU A 53 -4.84 -8.87 -8.42
N SER A 54 -5.28 -9.88 -7.68
CA SER A 54 -4.42 -10.62 -6.75
C SER A 54 -3.29 -11.34 -7.47
N LEU A 55 -3.59 -11.95 -8.62
CA LEU A 55 -2.61 -12.63 -9.46
C LEU A 55 -1.57 -11.67 -10.03
N LEU A 56 -2.01 -10.53 -10.58
CA LEU A 56 -1.11 -9.50 -11.07
C LEU A 56 -0.18 -9.03 -9.95
N TRP A 57 -0.73 -8.74 -8.78
CA TRP A 57 0.08 -8.34 -7.64
C TRP A 57 1.12 -9.40 -7.28
N LEU A 58 0.75 -10.68 -7.19
CA LEU A 58 1.68 -11.78 -6.89
C LEU A 58 2.80 -11.87 -7.91
N VAL A 59 2.48 -11.84 -9.21
CA VAL A 59 3.48 -11.92 -10.30
C VAL A 59 4.45 -10.75 -10.26
N PHE A 60 3.94 -9.53 -10.07
CA PHE A 60 4.78 -8.32 -10.02
C PHE A 60 5.49 -8.12 -8.68
N CYS A 61 5.15 -8.88 -7.63
CA CYS A 61 5.89 -8.93 -6.37
C CYS A 61 7.03 -9.97 -6.38
N ILE A 62 7.09 -10.88 -7.36
CA ILE A 62 8.20 -11.86 -7.46
C ILE A 62 9.57 -11.16 -7.48
N PRO A 63 9.81 -10.14 -8.32
CA PRO A 63 10.99 -9.32 -8.15
C PRO A 63 10.80 -8.41 -6.92
N VAL A 64 11.60 -8.62 -5.89
CA VAL A 64 11.53 -7.82 -4.64
C VAL A 64 11.58 -6.32 -4.91
N VAL A 65 12.29 -5.91 -5.96
CA VAL A 65 12.45 -4.50 -6.36
C VAL A 65 11.14 -3.84 -6.77
N THR A 66 10.18 -4.60 -7.27
CA THR A 66 8.87 -4.10 -7.73
C THR A 66 7.74 -4.29 -6.71
N ALA A 67 8.04 -4.73 -5.49
CA ALA A 67 7.02 -4.98 -4.47
C ALA A 67 6.22 -3.72 -4.10
N VAL A 68 6.90 -2.57 -3.88
CA VAL A 68 6.23 -1.30 -3.54
C VAL A 68 5.37 -0.79 -4.70
N PRO A 69 5.87 -0.64 -5.96
CA PRO A 69 5.02 -0.16 -7.05
C PRO A 69 3.88 -1.14 -7.38
N SER A 70 4.07 -2.46 -7.22
CA SER A 70 3.01 -3.45 -7.39
C SER A 70 1.91 -3.31 -6.34
N THR A 71 2.28 -3.09 -5.08
CA THR A 71 1.31 -2.89 -3.99
C THR A 71 0.57 -1.55 -4.14
N ALA A 72 1.24 -0.50 -4.60
CA ALA A 72 0.61 0.78 -4.92
C ALA A 72 -0.38 0.65 -6.10
N ALA A 73 -0.03 -0.12 -7.13
CA ALA A 73 -0.90 -0.40 -8.26
C ALA A 73 -2.16 -1.19 -7.86
N LEU A 74 -2.00 -2.20 -7.00
CA LEU A 74 -3.14 -2.93 -6.44
C LEU A 74 -4.05 -2.00 -5.62
N TYR A 75 -3.45 -1.17 -4.76
CA TYR A 75 -4.19 -0.19 -3.94
C TYR A 75 -4.99 0.79 -4.81
N TYR A 76 -4.38 1.32 -5.87
CA TYR A 76 -5.04 2.22 -6.82
C TYR A 76 -6.22 1.54 -7.53
N ALA A 77 -6.02 0.33 -8.07
CA ALA A 77 -7.04 -0.41 -8.78
C ALA A 77 -8.24 -0.76 -7.86
N VAL A 78 -7.97 -1.20 -6.63
CA VAL A 78 -8.99 -1.49 -5.62
C VAL A 78 -9.78 -0.23 -5.25
N ARG A 79 -9.09 0.90 -5.03
CA ARG A 79 -9.72 2.18 -4.71
C ARG A 79 -10.59 2.69 -5.85
N ARG A 80 -10.08 2.68 -7.08
CA ARG A 80 -10.80 3.16 -8.25
C ARG A 80 -12.09 2.38 -8.48
N ARG A 81 -12.03 1.07 -8.28
CA ARG A 81 -13.21 0.20 -8.36
C ARG A 81 -14.27 0.54 -7.30
N ARG A 82 -13.84 0.91 -6.09
CA ARG A 82 -14.75 1.34 -5.02
C ARG A 82 -15.44 2.67 -5.34
N VAL A 83 -14.72 3.62 -5.92
CA VAL A 83 -15.22 5.00 -6.12
C VAL A 83 -16.00 5.16 -7.42
N LYS A 84 -15.52 4.57 -8.51
CA LYS A 84 -16.05 4.85 -9.86
C LYS A 84 -16.88 3.72 -10.47
N HIS A 85 -16.86 2.52 -9.91
CA HIS A 85 -17.55 1.32 -10.44
C HIS A 85 -17.35 1.01 -11.94
N SER A 86 -16.50 1.77 -12.64
CA SER A 86 -16.26 1.68 -14.08
C SER A 86 -14.76 1.57 -14.38
N GLY A 87 -14.41 0.80 -15.39
CA GLY A 87 -13.05 0.57 -15.86
C GLY A 87 -12.62 -0.89 -15.74
N SER A 88 -11.63 -1.26 -16.55
CA SER A 88 -11.01 -2.59 -16.45
C SER A 88 -9.99 -2.61 -15.32
N PRO A 89 -10.12 -3.49 -14.31
CA PRO A 89 -9.19 -3.59 -13.19
C PRO A 89 -7.74 -3.81 -13.62
N LYS A 90 -7.54 -4.58 -14.71
CA LYS A 90 -6.22 -4.79 -15.32
C LYS A 90 -5.62 -3.48 -15.81
N SER A 91 -6.39 -2.69 -16.56
CA SER A 91 -5.94 -1.41 -17.11
C SER A 91 -5.55 -0.43 -16.01
N ASP A 92 -6.36 -0.38 -14.94
CA ASP A 92 -6.10 0.48 -13.77
C ASP A 92 -4.83 0.07 -13.02
N PHE A 93 -4.60 -1.23 -12.86
CA PHE A 93 -3.36 -1.76 -12.27
C PHE A 93 -2.13 -1.36 -13.10
N PHE A 94 -2.13 -1.66 -14.41
CA PHE A 94 -1.01 -1.35 -15.27
C PHE A 94 -0.75 0.14 -15.42
N LYS A 95 -1.80 0.96 -15.45
CA LYS A 95 -1.68 2.42 -15.46
C LYS A 95 -0.90 2.89 -14.24
N SER A 96 -1.40 2.59 -13.05
CA SER A 96 -0.74 3.01 -11.80
C SER A 96 0.65 2.41 -11.64
N PHE A 97 0.85 1.15 -12.06
CA PHE A 97 2.16 0.52 -12.03
C PHE A 97 3.19 1.28 -12.87
N LYS A 98 2.84 1.64 -14.13
CA LYS A 98 3.73 2.40 -15.03
C LYS A 98 4.01 3.81 -14.52
N GLU A 99 3.01 4.49 -14.00
CA GLU A 99 3.15 5.84 -13.46
C GLU A 99 4.06 5.87 -12.22
N ASN A 100 3.95 4.87 -11.35
CA ASN A 100 4.64 4.85 -10.07
C ASN A 100 5.92 3.98 -10.04
N ILE A 101 6.29 3.30 -11.13
CA ILE A 101 7.39 2.33 -11.13
C ILE A 101 8.72 2.96 -10.71
N LYS A 102 9.09 4.10 -11.25
CA LYS A 102 10.37 4.76 -10.96
C LYS A 102 10.45 5.16 -9.48
N GLN A 103 9.45 5.88 -9.01
CA GLN A 103 9.40 6.36 -7.64
C GLN A 103 9.21 5.20 -6.65
N GLY A 104 8.38 4.22 -7.00
CA GLY A 104 8.15 3.03 -6.18
C GLY A 104 9.40 2.16 -6.02
N ILE A 105 10.24 2.04 -7.06
CA ILE A 105 11.53 1.34 -6.96
C ILE A 105 12.48 2.09 -6.01
N ILE A 106 12.58 3.42 -6.10
CA ILE A 106 13.42 4.22 -5.20
C ILE A 106 12.95 4.01 -3.74
N ILE A 107 11.66 4.11 -3.49
CA ILE A 107 11.08 3.88 -2.16
C ILE A 107 11.39 2.45 -1.69
N ASN A 108 11.24 1.46 -2.56
CA ASN A 108 11.51 0.06 -2.23
C ASN A 108 12.98 -0.16 -1.86
N ILE A 109 13.91 0.43 -2.61
CA ILE A 109 15.35 0.35 -2.31
C ILE A 109 15.64 0.95 -0.93
N ILE A 110 15.06 2.10 -0.60
CA ILE A 110 15.20 2.72 0.73
C ILE A 110 14.71 1.77 1.83
N TYR A 111 13.53 1.16 1.66
CA TYR A 111 13.00 0.18 2.62
C TYR A 111 13.88 -1.05 2.75
N VAL A 112 14.38 -1.61 1.65
CA VAL A 112 15.26 -2.78 1.66
C VAL A 112 16.59 -2.48 2.34
N LEU A 113 17.23 -1.35 2.01
CA LEU A 113 18.49 -0.94 2.66
C LEU A 113 18.29 -0.71 4.16
N TYR A 114 17.26 0.02 4.54
CA TYR A 114 16.95 0.26 5.94
C TYR A 114 16.65 -1.05 6.69
N SER A 115 15.88 -1.96 6.08
CA SER A 115 15.59 -3.29 6.64
C SER A 115 16.86 -4.11 6.81
N ALA A 116 17.77 -4.07 5.83
CA ALA A 116 19.05 -4.78 5.90
C ALA A 116 19.91 -4.27 7.08
N VAL A 117 20.02 -2.94 7.23
CA VAL A 117 20.73 -2.34 8.37
C VAL A 117 20.09 -2.73 9.70
N THR A 118 18.76 -2.73 9.78
CA THR A 118 18.03 -3.10 11.00
C THR A 118 18.24 -4.57 11.35
N VAL A 119 18.17 -5.46 10.36
CA VAL A 119 18.42 -6.90 10.56
C VAL A 119 19.87 -7.13 11.02
N LEU A 120 20.85 -6.48 10.39
CA LEU A 120 22.25 -6.55 10.81
C LEU A 120 22.43 -6.07 12.26
N ASN A 121 21.77 -4.99 12.66
CA ASN A 121 21.80 -4.50 14.04
C ASN A 121 21.23 -5.51 15.04
N ILE A 122 20.13 -6.16 14.70
CA ILE A 122 19.52 -7.20 15.53
C ILE A 122 20.47 -8.43 15.65
N LEU A 123 21.06 -8.85 14.53
CA LEU A 123 22.02 -9.96 14.52
C LEU A 123 23.27 -9.65 15.35
N ILE A 124 23.81 -8.43 15.24
CA ILE A 124 24.93 -7.98 16.06
C ILE A 124 24.56 -7.97 17.55
N GLY A 125 23.35 -7.51 17.88
CA GLY A 125 22.83 -7.54 19.25
C GLY A 125 22.71 -8.94 19.83
N TYR A 126 22.38 -9.92 18.98
CA TYR A 126 22.21 -11.32 19.41
C TYR A 126 23.52 -12.10 19.47
N TYR A 127 24.36 -12.00 18.45
CA TYR A 127 25.59 -12.79 18.33
C TYR A 127 26.85 -12.06 18.85
N GLY A 128 26.81 -10.72 18.99
CA GLY A 128 28.00 -9.90 19.21
C GLY A 128 28.81 -9.68 17.93
N ILE A 129 29.96 -9.05 18.06
CA ILE A 129 30.93 -8.85 16.97
C ILE A 129 32.24 -9.54 17.37
N GLY A 130 32.55 -10.68 16.75
CA GLY A 130 33.74 -11.47 17.08
C GLY A 130 33.72 -11.90 18.54
N ASN A 131 34.73 -11.48 19.32
CA ASN A 131 34.84 -11.80 20.75
C ASN A 131 34.18 -10.75 21.67
N ILE A 132 33.59 -9.70 21.10
CA ILE A 132 32.95 -8.61 21.85
C ILE A 132 31.46 -8.93 22.01
N LYS A 133 31.03 -9.18 23.26
CA LYS A 133 29.62 -9.31 23.60
C LYS A 133 29.01 -7.91 23.77
N MET A 134 27.87 -7.68 23.12
CA MET A 134 27.13 -6.45 23.32
C MET A 134 26.45 -6.46 24.70
N PRO A 135 26.24 -5.28 25.31
CA PRO A 135 25.47 -5.17 26.55
C PRO A 135 24.05 -5.72 26.38
N ASP A 136 23.48 -6.32 27.42
CA ASP A 136 22.18 -7.00 27.37
C ASP A 136 21.03 -6.10 26.91
N PHE A 137 21.11 -4.79 27.12
CA PHE A 137 20.12 -3.82 26.65
C PHE A 137 20.20 -3.51 25.15
N TYR A 138 21.29 -3.85 24.47
CA TYR A 138 21.51 -3.53 23.05
C TYR A 138 20.53 -4.32 22.15
N PHE A 139 20.36 -5.60 22.43
CA PHE A 139 19.46 -6.46 21.67
C PHE A 139 18.00 -5.95 21.67
N PRO A 140 17.34 -5.66 22.83
CA PRO A 140 15.99 -5.11 22.82
C PRO A 140 15.90 -3.71 22.20
N THR A 141 16.92 -2.86 22.37
CA THR A 141 16.91 -1.52 21.75
C THR A 141 17.01 -1.57 20.23
N SER A 142 17.63 -2.59 19.66
CA SER A 142 17.69 -2.77 18.19
C SER A 142 16.32 -2.90 17.55
N PHE A 143 15.30 -3.39 18.26
CA PHE A 143 13.94 -3.45 17.76
C PHE A 143 13.26 -2.10 17.58
N ILE A 144 13.75 -1.05 18.26
CA ILE A 144 13.23 0.32 18.10
C ILE A 144 13.43 0.81 16.66
N LEU A 145 14.50 0.36 16.00
CA LEU A 145 14.76 0.67 14.59
C LEU A 145 13.70 0.11 13.62
N LEU A 146 12.94 -0.91 14.02
CA LEU A 146 11.85 -1.44 13.20
C LEU A 146 10.62 -0.51 13.16
N ILE A 147 10.42 0.29 14.20
CA ILE A 147 9.21 1.11 14.36
C ILE A 147 8.98 2.03 13.16
N PRO A 148 9.93 2.88 12.71
CA PRO A 148 9.69 3.80 11.61
C PRO A 148 9.31 3.10 10.31
N ILE A 149 9.98 2.00 9.97
CA ILE A 149 9.76 1.28 8.71
C ILE A 149 8.41 0.56 8.70
N VAL A 150 8.09 -0.10 9.81
CA VAL A 150 6.83 -0.84 9.96
C VAL A 150 5.66 0.13 9.93
N PHE A 151 5.72 1.24 10.66
CA PHE A 151 4.60 2.17 10.80
C PHE A 151 4.36 2.98 9.52
N THR A 152 5.40 3.41 8.81
CA THR A 152 5.26 4.25 7.62
C THR A 152 4.81 3.48 6.38
N TYR A 153 5.14 2.19 6.25
CA TYR A 153 4.95 1.41 5.05
C TYR A 153 3.54 1.49 4.42
N PRO A 154 2.43 1.22 5.15
CA PRO A 154 1.09 1.24 4.55
C PRO A 154 0.67 2.64 4.10
N PHE A 155 1.07 3.69 4.80
CA PHE A 155 0.74 5.06 4.43
C PHE A 155 1.57 5.55 3.24
N VAL A 156 2.84 5.19 3.16
CA VAL A 156 3.71 5.50 2.02
C VAL A 156 3.14 4.89 0.73
N ILE A 157 2.70 3.64 0.78
CA ILE A 157 2.04 2.99 -0.38
C ILE A 157 0.74 3.72 -0.76
N ALA A 158 -0.08 4.09 0.22
CA ALA A 158 -1.33 4.78 -0.03
C ALA A 158 -1.11 6.19 -0.61
N LEU A 159 -0.09 6.91 -0.14
CA LEU A 159 0.31 8.23 -0.66
C LEU A 159 0.86 8.12 -2.08
N LEU A 160 1.75 7.16 -2.34
CA LEU A 160 2.30 6.90 -3.67
C LEU A 160 1.21 6.58 -4.70
N ALA A 161 0.18 5.82 -4.29
CA ALA A 161 -0.93 5.46 -5.18
C ALA A 161 -1.96 6.58 -5.41
N ARG A 162 -1.93 7.65 -4.62
CA ARG A 162 -2.98 8.70 -4.63
C ARG A 162 -2.50 10.06 -5.11
N TYR A 163 -1.25 10.40 -4.84
CA TYR A 163 -0.73 11.75 -4.99
C TYR A 163 0.60 11.75 -5.73
N ASP A 164 0.75 12.69 -6.66
CA ASP A 164 2.01 12.94 -7.38
C ASP A 164 2.90 13.86 -6.52
N ASN A 165 3.45 13.30 -5.45
CA ASN A 165 4.33 13.99 -4.51
C ASN A 165 5.79 13.58 -4.68
N THR A 166 6.72 14.41 -4.23
CA THR A 166 8.13 14.03 -4.14
C THR A 166 8.33 12.88 -3.15
N THR A 167 9.34 12.05 -3.37
CA THR A 167 9.64 10.89 -2.49
C THR A 167 9.80 11.32 -1.03
N VAL A 168 10.49 12.46 -0.78
CA VAL A 168 10.68 12.98 0.57
C VAL A 168 9.36 13.39 1.22
N ALA A 169 8.49 14.06 0.47
CA ALA A 169 7.16 14.44 0.95
C ALA A 169 6.30 13.21 1.29
N ILE A 170 6.39 12.13 0.48
CA ILE A 170 5.69 10.87 0.74
C ILE A 170 6.15 10.25 2.07
N PHE A 171 7.46 10.20 2.33
CA PHE A 171 7.97 9.67 3.60
C PHE A 171 7.58 10.56 4.79
N LYS A 172 7.74 11.88 4.68
CA LYS A 172 7.37 12.84 5.74
C LYS A 172 5.89 12.72 6.08
N ASN A 173 5.02 12.77 5.08
CA ASN A 173 3.58 12.68 5.28
C ASN A 173 3.16 11.27 5.76
N GLY A 174 3.79 10.22 5.26
CA GLY A 174 3.57 8.84 5.72
C GLY A 174 3.93 8.65 7.18
N PHE A 175 5.05 9.21 7.63
CA PHE A 175 5.46 9.19 9.03
C PHE A 175 4.49 9.98 9.92
N THR A 176 4.12 11.19 9.51
CA THR A 176 3.17 12.02 10.26
C THR A 176 1.82 11.32 10.40
N LEU A 177 1.28 10.76 9.32
CA LEU A 177 0.00 10.04 9.36
C LEU A 177 0.08 8.77 10.22
N SER A 178 1.18 8.02 10.14
CA SER A 178 1.35 6.79 10.93
C SER A 178 1.41 7.06 12.43
N THR A 179 2.05 8.15 12.84
CA THR A 179 2.15 8.56 14.24
C THR A 179 0.86 9.17 14.78
N MET A 180 0.17 9.97 13.96
CA MET A 180 -1.12 10.56 14.35
C MET A 180 -2.22 9.50 14.51
N TYR A 181 -2.19 8.42 13.71
CA TYR A 181 -3.23 7.39 13.68
C TYR A 181 -2.71 5.99 14.07
N LEU A 182 -1.92 5.92 15.16
CA LEU A 182 -1.31 4.68 15.67
C LEU A 182 -2.29 3.51 15.79
N GLY A 183 -3.48 3.75 16.33
CA GLY A 183 -4.50 2.72 16.49
C GLY A 183 -4.97 2.12 15.14
N THR A 184 -5.01 2.92 14.08
CA THR A 184 -5.34 2.42 12.74
C THR A 184 -4.14 1.71 12.12
N THR A 185 -2.94 2.18 12.36
CA THR A 185 -1.69 1.53 11.90
C THR A 185 -1.59 0.11 12.45
N ILE A 186 -1.84 -0.07 13.73
CA ILE A 186 -1.85 -1.41 14.37
C ILE A 186 -2.91 -2.32 13.74
N LYS A 187 -4.13 -1.82 13.49
CA LYS A 187 -5.18 -2.60 12.82
C LYS A 187 -4.80 -3.01 11.41
N ILE A 188 -4.15 -2.13 10.65
CA ILE A 188 -3.66 -2.43 9.30
C ILE A 188 -2.64 -3.57 9.36
N TRP A 189 -1.68 -3.51 10.27
CA TRP A 189 -0.68 -4.56 10.43
C TRP A 189 -1.30 -5.89 10.85
N LEU A 190 -2.28 -5.88 11.73
CA LEU A 190 -3.01 -7.08 12.13
C LEU A 190 -3.69 -7.75 10.93
N ILE A 191 -4.34 -6.97 10.06
CA ILE A 191 -4.95 -7.46 8.82
C ILE A 191 -3.89 -8.04 7.88
N MET A 192 -2.75 -7.36 7.71
CA MET A 192 -1.68 -7.82 6.82
C MET A 192 -1.03 -9.11 7.32
N ILE A 193 -0.74 -9.20 8.61
CA ILE A 193 -0.15 -10.42 9.24
C ILE A 193 -1.13 -11.58 9.15
N LEU A 194 -2.40 -11.36 9.48
CA LEU A 194 -3.44 -12.39 9.38
C LEU A 194 -3.62 -12.87 7.93
N SER A 195 -3.64 -11.94 6.98
CA SER A 195 -3.73 -12.28 5.55
C SER A 195 -2.53 -13.12 5.10
N LEU A 196 -1.32 -12.74 5.50
CA LEU A 196 -0.10 -13.47 5.17
C LEU A 196 -0.12 -14.87 5.80
N ALA A 197 -0.49 -15.00 7.06
CA ALA A 197 -0.61 -16.29 7.74
C ALA A 197 -1.61 -17.22 7.03
N LEU A 198 -2.77 -16.70 6.66
CA LEU A 198 -3.77 -17.46 5.90
C LEU A 198 -3.28 -17.88 4.52
N MET A 199 -2.49 -17.06 3.84
CA MET A 199 -1.88 -17.40 2.54
C MET A 199 -0.87 -18.54 2.67
N ILE A 200 -0.12 -18.60 3.77
CA ILE A 200 0.85 -19.67 4.02
C ILE A 200 0.13 -20.98 4.34
N VAL A 201 -0.91 -20.94 5.18
CA VAL A 201 -1.66 -22.14 5.58
C VAL A 201 -2.51 -22.68 4.43
N PHE A 202 -3.14 -21.79 3.66
CA PHE A 202 -4.04 -22.16 2.57
C PHE A 202 -3.65 -21.43 1.28
N PHE A 203 -2.76 -22.04 0.50
CA PHE A 203 -2.19 -21.46 -0.72
C PHE A 203 -3.24 -20.92 -1.73
N PRO A 204 -4.39 -21.60 -2.00
CA PRO A 204 -5.42 -21.04 -2.89
C PRO A 204 -5.97 -19.68 -2.44
N ALA A 205 -5.89 -19.35 -1.15
CA ALA A 205 -6.29 -18.05 -0.63
C ALA A 205 -5.43 -16.90 -1.16
N ALA A 206 -4.21 -17.19 -1.64
CA ALA A 206 -3.34 -16.21 -2.28
C ALA A 206 -3.96 -15.54 -3.52
N LEU A 207 -4.93 -16.20 -4.16
CA LEU A 207 -5.65 -15.63 -5.32
C LEU A 207 -6.73 -14.60 -4.93
N VAL A 208 -7.07 -14.50 -3.66
CA VAL A 208 -8.20 -13.69 -3.20
C VAL A 208 -7.81 -12.75 -2.05
N LEU A 209 -6.99 -13.21 -1.11
CA LEU A 209 -6.62 -12.45 0.08
C LEU A 209 -5.89 -11.13 -0.18
N PRO A 210 -4.96 -11.00 -1.15
CA PRO A 210 -4.31 -9.74 -1.44
C PRO A 210 -5.29 -8.62 -1.77
N TYR A 211 -6.32 -8.94 -2.56
CA TYR A 211 -7.38 -7.98 -2.88
C TYR A 211 -8.19 -7.59 -1.63
N PHE A 212 -8.62 -8.56 -0.83
CA PHE A 212 -9.46 -8.28 0.34
C PHE A 212 -8.70 -7.52 1.43
N SER A 213 -7.46 -7.91 1.74
CA SER A 213 -6.62 -7.17 2.68
C SER A 213 -6.35 -5.75 2.21
N CYS A 214 -6.01 -5.56 0.93
CA CYS A 214 -5.85 -4.25 0.33
C CYS A 214 -7.15 -3.43 0.40
N ARG A 215 -8.30 -4.05 0.18
CA ARG A 215 -9.63 -3.40 0.28
C ARG A 215 -9.94 -2.91 1.69
N LEU A 216 -9.62 -3.69 2.72
CA LEU A 216 -9.80 -3.30 4.11
C LEU A 216 -8.85 -2.16 4.49
N VAL A 217 -7.57 -2.28 4.13
CA VAL A 217 -6.57 -1.23 4.36
C VAL A 217 -6.96 0.07 3.69
N GLU A 218 -7.37 0.00 2.41
CA GLU A 218 -7.82 1.16 1.64
C GLU A 218 -9.01 1.86 2.30
N SER A 219 -9.98 1.09 2.80
CA SER A 219 -11.14 1.64 3.49
C SER A 219 -10.79 2.39 4.78
N MET A 220 -9.80 1.87 5.54
CA MET A 220 -9.32 2.52 6.77
C MET A 220 -8.53 3.78 6.46
N VAL A 221 -7.61 3.70 5.51
CA VAL A 221 -6.77 4.83 5.11
C VAL A 221 -7.60 5.95 4.47
N ASP A 222 -8.62 5.60 3.68
CA ASP A 222 -9.52 6.60 3.08
C ASP A 222 -10.27 7.45 4.11
N LYS A 223 -10.68 6.83 5.22
CA LYS A 223 -11.29 7.57 6.34
C LYS A 223 -10.32 8.59 6.95
N ILE A 224 -9.05 8.20 7.13
CA ILE A 224 -8.00 9.07 7.65
C ILE A 224 -7.76 10.26 6.71
N PHE A 225 -7.61 10.00 5.42
CA PHE A 225 -7.39 11.07 4.45
C PHE A 225 -8.57 12.06 4.37
N LYS A 226 -9.80 11.56 4.41
CA LYS A 226 -10.99 12.42 4.44
C LYS A 226 -11.07 13.26 5.71
N TYR A 227 -10.67 12.70 6.84
CA TYR A 227 -10.63 13.43 8.09
C TYR A 227 -9.53 14.50 8.08
N ALA A 228 -8.32 14.14 7.65
CA ALA A 228 -7.19 15.06 7.55
C ALA A 228 -7.50 16.24 6.59
N SER A 229 -8.06 15.96 5.41
CA SER A 229 -8.43 17.02 4.46
C SER A 229 -9.52 17.96 5.00
N ARG A 230 -10.48 17.46 5.78
CA ARG A 230 -11.49 18.30 6.44
C ARG A 230 -10.88 19.21 7.50
N GLN A 231 -9.93 18.69 8.28
CA GLN A 231 -9.23 19.50 9.28
C GLN A 231 -8.38 20.60 8.65
N GLU A 232 -7.70 20.27 7.55
CA GLU A 232 -6.90 21.25 6.80
C GLU A 232 -7.79 22.36 6.22
N ALA A 233 -8.91 22.01 5.61
CA ALA A 233 -9.89 22.98 5.13
C ALA A 233 -10.43 23.86 6.25
N ALA A 234 -10.76 23.30 7.41
CA ALA A 234 -11.24 24.06 8.55
C ALA A 234 -10.16 24.98 9.15
N ARG A 235 -8.88 24.60 9.10
CA ARG A 235 -7.76 25.47 9.52
C ARG A 235 -7.60 26.65 8.55
N ASN A 236 -7.65 26.37 7.25
CA ASN A 236 -7.49 27.43 6.25
C ASN A 236 -8.61 28.47 6.32
N VAL A 237 -9.86 28.03 6.61
CA VAL A 237 -10.98 28.97 6.84
C VAL A 237 -10.71 29.85 8.06
N LYS A 238 -10.29 29.25 9.18
CA LYS A 238 -9.99 30.03 10.40
C LYS A 238 -8.81 30.99 10.23
N SER A 239 -7.80 30.60 9.42
CA SER A 239 -6.68 31.50 9.12
C SER A 239 -7.12 32.69 8.29
N ALA A 240 -7.96 32.47 7.28
CA ALA A 240 -8.54 33.54 6.46
C ALA A 240 -9.39 34.49 7.32
N GLU A 241 -10.30 33.94 8.14
CA GLU A 241 -11.10 34.75 9.07
C GLU A 241 -10.24 35.59 10.04
N SER A 242 -9.10 35.06 10.49
CA SER A 242 -8.18 35.82 11.36
C SER A 242 -7.38 36.89 10.63
N GLU A 243 -7.05 36.67 9.35
CA GLU A 243 -6.41 37.68 8.52
C GLU A 243 -7.36 38.83 8.21
N ASP A 244 -8.63 38.55 7.85
CA ASP A 244 -9.65 39.54 7.58
C ASP A 244 -9.90 40.44 8.82
N VAL A 245 -9.94 39.87 10.04
CA VAL A 245 -10.10 40.63 11.29
C VAL A 245 -8.92 41.56 11.54
N ILE A 246 -7.68 41.08 11.30
CA ILE A 246 -6.48 41.89 11.50
C ILE A 246 -6.45 43.06 10.49
N GLU A 247 -6.83 42.83 9.24
CA GLU A 247 -6.92 43.91 8.23
C GLU A 247 -7.96 44.96 8.61
N GLU A 248 -9.14 44.55 9.12
CA GLU A 248 -10.18 45.44 9.57
C GLU A 248 -9.76 46.28 10.79
N ASP A 249 -9.03 45.65 11.74
CA ASP A 249 -8.50 46.38 12.91
C ASP A 249 -7.42 47.40 12.51
N VAL A 250 -6.54 47.07 11.56
CA VAL A 250 -5.51 47.99 11.05
C VAL A 250 -6.13 49.15 10.30
N GLU A 251 -7.14 48.91 9.46
CA GLU A 251 -7.84 49.99 8.73
C GLU A 251 -8.58 50.95 9.68
N ASN A 252 -9.15 50.45 10.75
CA ASN A 252 -9.82 51.25 11.77
C ASN A 252 -8.79 52.09 12.59
N GLU A 253 -7.62 51.55 12.94
CA GLU A 253 -6.55 52.32 13.62
C GLU A 253 -6.01 53.47 12.73
N GLU A 254 -5.81 53.20 11.41
CA GLU A 254 -5.36 54.23 10.47
C GLU A 254 -6.40 55.37 10.29
N ILE A 255 -7.68 55.09 10.45
CA ILE A 255 -8.76 56.10 10.36
C ILE A 255 -8.73 56.96 11.63
N GLU A 256 -8.53 56.33 12.82
CA GLU A 256 -8.48 57.10 14.10
C GLU A 256 -7.21 57.96 14.23
N GLU A 257 -6.05 57.59 13.63
CA GLU A 257 -4.86 58.44 13.62
C GLU A 257 -4.96 59.66 12.68
N ASN A 258 -5.85 59.63 11.72
CA ASN A 258 -6.02 60.70 10.72
C ASN A 258 -7.14 61.72 11.03
N GLU A 259 -7.89 61.56 12.15
CA GLU A 259 -8.87 62.53 12.66
C GLU A 259 -8.23 63.37 13.79
#